data_ef0266b89d6287420b0f72c86ffb2a3b
#
_entry.id   ef0266b89d6287420b0f72c86ffb2a3b
#
_cell.length_a   1.000
_cell.length_b   1.000
_cell.length_c   1.000
_cell.angle_alpha   90.00
_cell.angle_beta   90.00
_cell.angle_gamma   90.00
#
_symmetry.space_group_name_H-M   'P 1'
#
loop_
_entity.id
_entity.type
_entity.pdbx_description
1 polymer ?
#
loop_
_entity_poly.entity_id
_entity_poly.type
_entity_poly.pdbx_seq_one_letter_code
_entity_poly.pdbx_strand_id
1 'polypeptide(L)'
;AAQVLEKTDLPIEDRAVIISAIGNHDESTGGAVDPISAALIIADKTDVRRNRVRQKEMAAFDIHDRVNYAVTEAKLKINEEKKVITLNLKIDENICSMLEYFEIFLQRMLMCRRACEMLGAKFKMTANGSKIV
;
A
#
# COMPACT_ATOMS: atom_id res chain seq x y z
N ALA A 1 16.99 -7.96 -4.85
CA ALA A 1 16.39 -8.95 -3.93
C ALA A 1 17.15 -10.29 -4.04
N ALA A 2 17.26 -10.93 -5.22
CA ALA A 2 17.87 -12.25 -5.39
C ALA A 2 19.26 -12.36 -4.73
N GLN A 3 20.19 -11.46 -5.06
CA GLN A 3 21.56 -11.45 -4.50
C GLN A 3 21.60 -11.32 -2.96
N VAL A 4 20.61 -10.69 -2.36
CA VAL A 4 20.51 -10.59 -0.88
C VAL A 4 20.02 -11.91 -0.31
N LEU A 5 19.00 -12.52 -0.94
CA LEU A 5 18.43 -13.78 -0.49
C LEU A 5 19.36 -14.98 -0.65
N GLU A 6 20.26 -14.95 -1.64
CA GLU A 6 21.32 -15.96 -1.79
C GLU A 6 22.26 -16.07 -0.58
N LYS A 7 22.36 -14.99 0.21
CA LYS A 7 23.18 -14.94 1.44
C LYS A 7 22.41 -15.37 2.70
N THR A 8 21.19 -15.83 2.56
CA THR A 8 20.34 -16.30 3.67
C THR A 8 20.30 -17.82 3.68
N ASP A 9 20.01 -18.40 4.85
CA ASP A 9 19.80 -19.84 5.03
C ASP A 9 18.37 -20.29 4.67
N LEU A 10 17.61 -19.44 3.96
CA LEU A 10 16.24 -19.80 3.53
C LEU A 10 16.29 -20.89 2.46
N PRO A 11 15.32 -21.85 2.50
CA PRO A 11 15.14 -22.83 1.43
C PRO A 11 14.95 -22.14 0.07
N ILE A 12 15.36 -22.81 -1.00
CA ILE A 12 15.31 -22.25 -2.36
C ILE A 12 13.87 -21.93 -2.78
N GLU A 13 12.92 -22.75 -2.35
CA GLU A 13 11.50 -22.59 -2.60
C GLU A 13 10.97 -21.30 -1.96
N ASP A 14 11.33 -21.03 -0.72
CA ASP A 14 10.94 -19.81 -0.01
C ASP A 14 11.57 -18.58 -0.65
N ARG A 15 12.83 -18.67 -1.05
CA ARG A 15 13.51 -17.58 -1.79
C ARG A 15 12.81 -17.27 -3.10
N ALA A 16 12.38 -18.30 -3.85
CA ALA A 16 11.64 -18.13 -5.10
C ALA A 16 10.31 -17.42 -4.89
N VAL A 17 9.54 -17.78 -3.85
CA VAL A 17 8.28 -17.12 -3.49
C VAL A 17 8.50 -15.66 -3.12
N ILE A 18 9.52 -15.35 -2.32
CA ILE A 18 9.83 -13.95 -1.94
C ILE A 18 10.23 -13.13 -3.17
N ILE A 19 11.06 -13.67 -4.06
CA ILE A 19 11.47 -12.98 -5.29
C ILE A 19 10.26 -12.72 -6.19
N SER A 20 9.37 -13.70 -6.33
CA SER A 20 8.12 -13.56 -7.07
C SER A 20 7.23 -12.47 -6.48
N ALA A 21 7.05 -12.45 -5.16
CA ALA A 21 6.25 -11.44 -4.48
C ALA A 21 6.82 -10.03 -4.72
N ILE A 22 8.14 -9.86 -4.60
CA ILE A 22 8.82 -8.59 -4.87
C ILE A 22 8.66 -8.18 -6.34
N GLY A 23 8.75 -9.12 -7.29
CA GLY A 23 8.56 -8.85 -8.73
C GLY A 23 7.14 -8.40 -9.09
N ASN A 24 6.15 -8.80 -8.29
CA ASN A 24 4.73 -8.56 -8.55
C ASN A 24 4.11 -7.43 -7.72
N HIS A 25 4.89 -6.65 -6.96
CA HIS A 25 4.32 -5.59 -6.10
C HIS A 25 4.16 -4.23 -6.80
N ASP A 26 4.75 -4.05 -7.97
CA ASP A 26 4.71 -2.77 -8.70
C ASP A 26 3.30 -2.44 -9.22
N GLU A 27 2.91 -1.15 -9.16
CA GLU A 27 1.57 -0.70 -9.54
C GLU A 27 1.31 -0.78 -11.04
N SER A 28 2.35 -0.66 -11.85
CA SER A 28 2.22 -0.59 -13.32
C SER A 28 2.13 -1.98 -13.97
N THR A 29 2.78 -2.98 -13.39
CA THR A 29 2.95 -4.30 -14.01
C THR A 29 2.59 -5.47 -13.10
N GLY A 30 2.45 -5.20 -11.80
CA GLY A 30 2.29 -6.24 -10.79
C GLY A 30 0.84 -6.59 -10.47
N GLY A 31 0.69 -7.59 -9.62
CA GLY A 31 -0.59 -8.04 -9.08
C GLY A 31 -0.40 -9.16 -8.07
N ALA A 32 -1.40 -9.40 -7.25
CA ALA A 32 -1.37 -10.50 -6.29
C ALA A 32 -1.51 -11.85 -7.03
N VAL A 33 -0.43 -12.61 -7.08
CA VAL A 33 -0.37 -13.94 -7.72
C VAL A 33 -0.48 -15.08 -6.71
N ASP A 34 -0.22 -14.79 -5.45
CA ASP A 34 -0.31 -15.71 -4.31
C ASP A 34 -0.54 -14.93 -3.00
N PRO A 35 -0.82 -15.60 -1.87
CA PRO A 35 -1.05 -14.92 -0.59
C PRO A 35 0.14 -14.11 -0.09
N ILE A 36 1.37 -14.49 -0.41
CA ILE A 36 2.59 -13.78 0.03
C ILE A 36 2.72 -12.46 -0.73
N SER A 37 2.55 -12.50 -2.06
CA SER A 37 2.52 -11.28 -2.89
C SER A 37 1.37 -10.36 -2.50
N ALA A 38 0.19 -10.92 -2.17
CA ALA A 38 -0.94 -10.15 -1.69
C ALA A 38 -0.63 -9.42 -0.36
N ALA A 39 -0.02 -10.10 0.60
CA ALA A 39 0.38 -9.51 1.87
C ALA A 39 1.41 -8.39 1.67
N LEU A 40 2.41 -8.60 0.82
CA LEU A 40 3.43 -7.59 0.49
C LEU A 40 2.79 -6.35 -0.16
N ILE A 41 1.88 -6.54 -1.13
CA ILE A 41 1.16 -5.46 -1.80
C ILE A 41 0.37 -4.63 -0.78
N ILE A 42 -0.40 -5.26 0.10
CA ILE A 42 -1.18 -4.56 1.11
C ILE A 42 -0.25 -3.76 2.03
N ALA A 43 0.83 -4.37 2.52
CA ALA A 43 1.78 -3.71 3.42
C ALA A 43 2.45 -2.49 2.75
N ASP A 44 2.92 -2.63 1.52
CA ASP A 44 3.60 -1.56 0.78
C ASP A 44 2.63 -0.45 0.35
N LYS A 45 1.48 -0.81 -0.22
CA LYS A 45 0.56 0.18 -0.79
C LYS A 45 -0.29 0.92 0.25
N THR A 46 -0.39 0.41 1.47
CA THR A 46 -1.08 1.11 2.57
C THR A 46 -0.15 1.96 3.42
N ASP A 47 1.18 1.89 3.21
CA ASP A 47 2.16 2.76 3.86
C ASP A 47 2.25 4.13 3.14
N VAL A 48 1.20 4.91 3.27
CA VAL A 48 1.01 6.24 2.64
C VAL A 48 1.07 7.32 3.71
N ARG A 49 2.24 7.65 4.20
CA ARG A 49 2.42 8.59 5.31
C ARG A 49 3.41 9.68 4.97
N ARG A 50 3.25 10.82 5.63
CA ARG A 50 4.14 12.00 5.54
C ARG A 50 5.63 11.67 5.65
N ASN A 51 6.00 10.74 6.53
CA ASN A 51 7.38 10.33 6.72
C ASN A 51 7.98 9.49 5.58
N ARG A 52 7.19 9.12 4.59
CA ARG A 52 7.66 8.49 3.34
C ARG A 52 8.29 9.51 2.39
N VAL A 53 7.94 10.78 2.52
CA VAL A 53 8.50 11.87 1.70
C VAL A 53 9.93 12.13 2.15
N ARG A 54 10.88 11.94 1.24
CA ARG A 54 12.32 12.13 1.52
C ARG A 54 12.76 13.59 1.34
N GLN A 55 12.08 14.33 0.47
CA GLN A 55 12.33 15.74 0.23
C GLN A 55 11.86 16.55 1.46
N LYS A 56 12.72 17.46 1.93
CA LYS A 56 12.41 18.27 3.12
C LYS A 56 11.74 19.61 2.78
N GLU A 57 11.90 20.08 1.55
CA GLU A 57 11.35 21.36 1.10
C GLU A 57 10.05 21.14 0.33
N MET A 58 8.95 21.62 0.86
CA MET A 58 7.62 21.50 0.23
C MET A 58 7.57 22.09 -1.19
N ALA A 59 8.36 23.15 -1.46
CA ALA A 59 8.43 23.76 -2.79
C ALA A 59 9.04 22.83 -3.86
N ALA A 60 9.75 21.78 -3.47
CA ALA A 60 10.34 20.79 -4.37
C ALA A 60 9.53 19.49 -4.47
N PHE A 61 8.33 19.43 -3.84
CA PHE A 61 7.46 18.25 -3.91
C PHE A 61 6.91 18.09 -5.33
N ASP A 62 7.04 16.88 -5.84
CA ASP A 62 6.18 16.46 -6.95
C ASP A 62 4.76 16.17 -6.43
N ILE A 63 3.83 15.82 -7.32
CA ILE A 63 2.45 15.58 -6.94
C ILE A 63 2.31 14.39 -5.98
N HIS A 64 3.12 13.34 -6.13
CA HIS A 64 3.10 12.16 -5.25
C HIS A 64 3.66 12.50 -3.87
N ASP A 65 4.74 13.30 -3.81
CA ASP A 65 5.31 13.78 -2.54
C ASP A 65 4.30 14.63 -1.79
N ARG A 66 3.62 15.56 -2.47
CA ARG A 66 2.60 16.42 -1.86
C ARG A 66 1.45 15.61 -1.29
N VAL A 67 0.95 14.65 -2.04
CA VAL A 67 -0.16 13.79 -1.62
C VAL A 67 0.25 12.89 -0.44
N ASN A 68 1.44 12.28 -0.47
CA ASN A 68 1.96 11.52 0.68
C ASN A 68 2.18 12.41 1.91
N TYR A 69 2.67 13.63 1.71
CA TYR A 69 2.90 14.59 2.80
C TYR A 69 1.60 15.05 3.46
N ALA A 70 0.51 15.10 2.72
CA ALA A 70 -0.81 15.42 3.24
C ALA A 70 -1.35 14.34 4.19
N VAL A 71 -0.90 13.07 4.07
CA VAL A 71 -1.35 11.99 4.94
C VAL A 71 -0.66 12.08 6.30
N THR A 72 -1.41 12.51 7.32
CA THR A 72 -0.93 12.66 8.70
C THR A 72 -1.00 11.37 9.49
N GLU A 73 -1.94 10.49 9.15
CA GLU A 73 -2.11 9.19 9.79
C GLU A 73 -2.62 8.15 8.77
N ALA A 74 -2.00 6.97 8.76
CA ALA A 74 -2.47 5.80 8.04
C ALA A 74 -2.46 4.60 9.00
N LYS A 75 -3.62 4.01 9.22
CA LYS A 75 -3.78 2.84 10.09
C LYS A 75 -4.47 1.70 9.35
N LEU A 76 -3.78 0.58 9.29
CA LEU A 76 -4.34 -0.67 8.79
C LEU A 76 -4.93 -1.47 9.97
N LYS A 77 -6.17 -1.92 9.83
CA LYS A 77 -6.85 -2.80 10.78
C LYS A 77 -7.28 -4.08 10.09
N ILE A 78 -6.95 -5.21 10.68
CA ILE A 78 -7.34 -6.54 10.20
C ILE A 78 -8.37 -7.12 11.15
N ASN A 79 -9.51 -7.53 10.62
CA ASN A 79 -10.54 -8.27 11.36
C ASN A 79 -10.66 -9.66 10.72
N GLU A 80 -10.07 -10.65 11.36
CA GLU A 80 -10.00 -12.03 10.87
C GLU A 80 -11.38 -12.70 10.84
N GLU A 81 -12.19 -12.51 11.87
CA GLU A 81 -13.54 -13.09 11.96
C GLU A 81 -14.44 -12.64 10.81
N LYS A 82 -14.41 -11.32 10.52
CA LYS A 82 -15.21 -10.71 9.45
C LYS A 82 -14.53 -10.77 8.09
N LYS A 83 -13.29 -11.23 8.03
CA LYS A 83 -12.44 -11.23 6.83
C LYS A 83 -12.43 -9.83 6.18
N VAL A 84 -12.10 -8.80 6.95
CA VAL A 84 -12.07 -7.41 6.51
C VAL A 84 -10.73 -6.79 6.87
N ILE A 85 -10.12 -6.14 5.88
CA ILE A 85 -8.92 -5.31 6.04
C ILE A 85 -9.34 -3.87 5.79
N THR A 86 -9.15 -3.00 6.77
CA THR A 86 -9.58 -1.59 6.71
C THR A 86 -8.39 -0.66 6.79
N LEU A 87 -8.24 0.20 5.79
CA LEU A 87 -7.29 1.32 5.80
C LEU A 87 -8.02 2.58 6.27
N ASN A 88 -7.54 3.17 7.37
CA ASN A 88 -8.06 4.43 7.88
C ASN A 88 -7.02 5.52 7.68
N LEU A 89 -7.37 6.57 6.96
CA LEU A 89 -6.51 7.71 6.65
C LEU A 89 -6.98 8.98 7.33
N LYS A 90 -6.01 9.82 7.72
CA LYS A 90 -6.22 11.25 7.99
C LYS A 90 -5.41 12.05 6.99
N ILE A 91 -6.09 12.88 6.24
CA ILE A 91 -5.55 13.71 5.17
C ILE A 91 -5.73 15.17 5.56
N ASP A 92 -4.64 15.93 5.50
CA ASP A 92 -4.65 17.38 5.68
C ASP A 92 -5.12 18.05 4.39
N GLU A 93 -6.38 18.45 4.36
CA GLU A 93 -7.02 19.02 3.17
C GLU A 93 -6.53 20.43 2.83
N ASN A 94 -5.73 21.08 3.70
CA ASN A 94 -5.02 22.31 3.34
C ASN A 94 -3.81 22.06 2.41
N ILE A 95 -3.32 20.81 2.36
CA ILE A 95 -2.16 20.43 1.55
C ILE A 95 -2.61 19.73 0.26
N CYS A 96 -3.58 18.82 0.37
CA CYS A 96 -4.08 18.03 -0.75
C CYS A 96 -5.57 17.75 -0.54
N SER A 97 -6.39 18.08 -1.52
CA SER A 97 -7.80 17.74 -1.47
C SER A 97 -8.03 16.23 -1.50
N MET A 98 -9.18 15.82 -1.00
CA MET A 98 -9.58 14.40 -1.05
C MET A 98 -9.62 13.87 -2.50
N LEU A 99 -10.08 14.69 -3.44
CA LEU A 99 -10.15 14.33 -4.86
C LEU A 99 -8.75 14.09 -5.44
N GLU A 100 -7.80 14.99 -5.19
CA GLU A 100 -6.41 14.84 -5.65
C GLU A 100 -5.77 13.56 -5.08
N TYR A 101 -6.04 13.24 -3.79
CA TYR A 101 -5.54 12.00 -3.20
C TYR A 101 -6.00 10.78 -3.99
N PHE A 102 -7.30 10.69 -4.30
CA PHE A 102 -7.84 9.57 -5.04
C PHE A 102 -7.41 9.53 -6.50
N GLU A 103 -7.30 10.67 -7.15
CA GLU A 103 -6.80 10.77 -8.53
C GLU A 103 -5.40 10.15 -8.66
N ILE A 104 -4.51 10.44 -7.70
CA ILE A 104 -3.14 9.94 -7.72
C ILE A 104 -3.05 8.48 -7.25
N PHE A 105 -3.80 8.10 -6.21
CA PHE A 105 -3.64 6.79 -5.57
C PHE A 105 -4.75 5.78 -5.88
N LEU A 106 -5.61 6.06 -6.84
CA LEU A 106 -6.70 5.14 -7.21
C LEU A 106 -6.17 3.76 -7.60
N GLN A 107 -5.16 3.69 -8.46
CA GLN A 107 -4.58 2.40 -8.90
C GLN A 107 -4.00 1.61 -7.71
N ARG A 108 -3.34 2.29 -6.79
CA ARG A 108 -2.81 1.72 -5.56
C ARG A 108 -3.93 1.11 -4.70
N MET A 109 -5.04 1.82 -4.54
CA MET A 109 -6.20 1.33 -3.78
C MET A 109 -6.90 0.15 -4.46
N LEU A 110 -7.00 0.16 -5.79
CA LEU A 110 -7.52 -0.96 -6.57
C LEU A 110 -6.63 -2.20 -6.44
N MET A 111 -5.32 -2.02 -6.40
CA MET A 111 -4.36 -3.10 -6.19
C MET A 111 -4.50 -3.70 -4.77
N CYS A 112 -4.67 -2.86 -3.75
CA CYS A 112 -4.98 -3.32 -2.39
C CYS A 112 -6.27 -4.14 -2.32
N ARG A 113 -7.33 -3.70 -3.02
CA ARG A 113 -8.60 -4.43 -3.07
C ARG A 113 -8.42 -5.82 -3.67
N ARG A 114 -7.75 -5.93 -4.81
CA ARG A 114 -7.47 -7.22 -5.47
C ARG A 114 -6.61 -8.14 -4.59
N ALA A 115 -5.61 -7.57 -3.90
CA ALA A 115 -4.78 -8.31 -2.95
C ALA A 115 -5.59 -8.83 -1.75
N CYS A 116 -6.53 -8.04 -1.22
CA CYS A 116 -7.44 -8.51 -0.17
C CYS A 116 -8.35 -9.64 -0.67
N GLU A 117 -8.87 -9.55 -1.89
CA GLU A 117 -9.67 -10.61 -2.52
C GLU A 117 -8.88 -11.92 -2.64
N MET A 118 -7.60 -11.86 -3.00
CA MET A 118 -6.69 -13.02 -3.02
C MET A 118 -6.55 -13.67 -1.65
N LEU A 119 -6.60 -12.89 -0.56
CA LEU A 119 -6.59 -13.40 0.82
C LEU A 119 -7.98 -13.82 1.33
N GLY A 120 -9.01 -13.81 0.49
CA GLY A 120 -10.39 -14.08 0.89
C GLY A 120 -10.99 -13.02 1.81
N ALA A 121 -10.46 -11.80 1.78
CA ALA A 121 -10.88 -10.67 2.61
C ALA A 121 -11.49 -9.53 1.77
N LYS A 122 -12.29 -8.69 2.43
CA LYS A 122 -12.82 -7.45 1.84
C LYS A 122 -11.94 -6.27 2.23
N PHE A 123 -11.58 -5.45 1.26
CA PHE A 123 -10.91 -4.17 1.50
C PHE A 123 -11.93 -3.10 1.83
N LYS A 124 -11.68 -2.34 2.89
CA LYS A 124 -12.43 -1.13 3.26
C LYS A 124 -11.48 0.03 3.46
N MET A 125 -11.97 1.22 3.21
CA MET A 125 -11.20 2.44 3.38
C MET A 125 -12.07 3.55 3.96
N THR A 126 -11.50 4.29 4.91
CA THR A 126 -12.06 5.54 5.41
C THR A 126 -11.02 6.65 5.25
N ALA A 127 -11.48 7.86 5.00
CA ALA A 127 -10.64 9.05 4.97
C ALA A 127 -11.34 10.17 5.74
N ASN A 128 -10.62 10.78 6.68
CA ASN A 128 -11.16 11.79 7.59
C ASN A 128 -12.48 11.39 8.27
N GLY A 129 -12.62 10.10 8.61
CA GLY A 129 -13.81 9.53 9.23
C GLY A 129 -14.94 9.17 8.27
N SER A 130 -14.90 9.60 7.02
CA SER A 130 -15.87 9.26 5.99
C SER A 130 -15.55 7.92 5.34
N LYS A 131 -16.57 7.09 5.14
CA LYS A 131 -16.42 5.82 4.42
C LYS A 131 -16.25 6.10 2.92
N ILE A 132 -15.20 5.51 2.34
CA ILE A 132 -14.91 5.62 0.90
C ILE A 132 -15.33 4.33 0.18
N VAL A 133 -14.92 3.18 0.74
CA VAL A 133 -15.23 1.85 0.21
C VAL A 133 -15.68 0.92 1.33
#